data_a61f005cb85330676c5606865fe3fa9f
#
_entry.id   a61f005cb85330676c5606865fe3fa9f
#
_cell.length_a   1.000
_cell.length_b   1.000
_cell.length_c   1.000
_cell.angle_alpha   90.00
_cell.angle_beta   90.00
_cell.angle_gamma   90.00
#
_symmetry.space_group_name_H-M   'P 1'
#
loop_
_entity.id
_entity.type
_entity.pdbx_description
1 polymer ?
#
loop_
_entity_poly.entity_id
_entity_poly.type
_entity_poly.pdbx_seq_one_letter_code
_entity_poly.pdbx_strand_id
1 'polypeptide(L)'
;HWMVHSFPTRRSSDLPVITAHPSEVRRKSVRDRQAAIADDLDAIDRAVSPTDREEAEADLRRQVSILWRTRLLRNFRVAVDDEIENAVSYFERSFLPAIPALYAHWEDLLGVETADASLNLRSFLRLGAWVGGDRDGNPNVDGRTMRRALARQASAILRFYLEEAHALGAELSLSSRFTGVTPELLALAEQAGDGSAQRTDEPYRRALSGVYARLATTLTALTGETPPKTPAVSGDRFTDPSQLRSDLITIHHSLLRHQGASFRRGPLPRLIRAVDVFGFHLATLDMRQNSSVHARVTEELLRTAGVVDDYAKLDEEARCELLVRELSHSRPLSSPFATYSDETRKELETLAAAAEVKKLYGPVSIRNYIISNTQSVSDLLEVYLLLKEVGLFRPGPGPTTDIFAEPLFETIGDLRAAPETMASYLSLPLIRALHGKDGFQEVMIGYSDSNKDGSYLTSIWELQKA
;
A
#
# COMPACT_ATOMS: atom_id res chain seq x y z
N HIS A 1 -7.84 -13.75 6.78
CA HIS A 1 -8.63 -13.75 5.54
C HIS A 1 -7.93 -12.88 4.50
N TRP A 2 -7.55 -13.50 3.40
CA TRP A 2 -7.01 -12.84 2.22
C TRP A 2 -8.17 -12.64 1.27
N MET A 3 -8.54 -11.41 0.98
CA MET A 3 -9.39 -11.13 -0.17
C MET A 3 -8.49 -11.03 -1.39
N VAL A 4 -8.66 -11.95 -2.33
CA VAL A 4 -8.02 -11.87 -3.65
C VAL A 4 -9.08 -11.37 -4.61
N HIS A 5 -8.93 -10.14 -5.06
CA HIS A 5 -9.78 -9.58 -6.11
C HIS A 5 -9.30 -10.10 -7.46
N SER A 6 -9.97 -11.13 -7.99
CA SER A 6 -9.64 -11.56 -9.34
C SER A 6 -10.65 -12.51 -9.99
N PHE A 7 -11.03 -12.18 -11.21
CA PHE A 7 -11.63 -13.08 -12.18
C PHE A 7 -10.75 -13.24 -13.45
N PRO A 8 -10.84 -14.36 -14.20
CA PRO A 8 -9.76 -14.84 -15.10
C PRO A 8 -9.63 -14.19 -16.47
N THR A 9 -10.19 -13.04 -16.76
CA THR A 9 -10.14 -12.43 -18.09
C THR A 9 -9.40 -11.09 -18.13
N ARG A 10 -8.11 -11.12 -18.49
CA ARG A 10 -7.22 -9.96 -18.72
C ARG A 10 -6.75 -9.20 -17.46
N ARG A 11 -6.16 -9.90 -16.51
CA ARG A 11 -5.51 -9.26 -15.36
C ARG A 11 -4.23 -8.54 -15.74
N SER A 12 -4.12 -7.28 -15.32
CA SER A 12 -2.85 -6.56 -15.34
C SER A 12 -2.08 -6.71 -14.03
N SER A 13 -2.76 -7.02 -12.91
CA SER A 13 -2.16 -7.21 -11.59
C SER A 13 -3.12 -7.93 -10.64
N ASP A 14 -2.55 -8.63 -9.66
CA ASP A 14 -3.26 -9.14 -8.48
C ASP A 14 -2.99 -8.21 -7.29
N LEU A 15 -4.04 -7.91 -6.51
CA LEU A 15 -3.98 -7.04 -5.34
C LEU A 15 -4.51 -7.77 -4.10
N PRO A 16 -3.70 -8.59 -3.41
CA PRO A 16 -4.10 -9.11 -2.11
C PRO A 16 -4.14 -8.00 -1.07
N VAL A 17 -5.23 -7.93 -0.30
CA VAL A 17 -5.46 -6.90 0.70
C VAL A 17 -5.46 -7.50 2.09
N ILE A 18 -4.70 -6.91 3.01
CA ILE A 18 -4.74 -7.27 4.43
C ILE A 18 -5.90 -6.52 5.08
N THR A 19 -6.89 -7.28 5.55
CA THR A 19 -8.00 -6.74 6.32
C THR A 19 -7.76 -6.93 7.81
N ALA A 20 -8.28 -6.02 8.65
CA ALA A 20 -8.19 -6.14 10.09
C ALA A 20 -9.40 -6.87 10.64
N HIS A 21 -9.13 -7.99 11.34
CA HIS A 21 -10.10 -8.59 12.24
C HIS A 21 -9.54 -8.52 13.66
N PRO A 22 -10.13 -7.74 14.57
CA PRO A 22 -9.64 -7.60 15.95
C PRO A 22 -9.45 -8.93 16.68
N SER A 23 -10.25 -9.95 16.34
CA SER A 23 -10.14 -11.32 16.89
C SER A 23 -8.87 -12.05 16.44
N GLU A 24 -8.25 -11.65 15.32
CA GLU A 24 -7.06 -12.28 14.76
C GLU A 24 -5.75 -11.61 15.21
N VAL A 25 -5.84 -10.43 15.85
CA VAL A 25 -4.67 -9.70 16.33
C VAL A 25 -4.03 -10.44 17.49
N ARG A 26 -2.95 -11.13 17.20
CA ARG A 26 -2.18 -11.89 18.18
C ARG A 26 -1.25 -10.98 18.98
N ARG A 27 -0.96 -11.38 20.22
CA ARG A 27 0.05 -10.68 21.04
C ARG A 27 1.42 -10.78 20.36
N LYS A 28 2.17 -9.67 20.37
CA LYS A 28 3.55 -9.63 19.83
C LYS A 28 4.41 -10.77 20.40
N SER A 29 4.34 -11.02 21.73
CA SER A 29 5.07 -12.11 22.39
C SER A 29 4.75 -13.49 21.83
N VAL A 30 3.51 -13.75 21.39
CA VAL A 30 3.12 -15.02 20.77
C VAL A 30 3.70 -15.12 19.36
N ARG A 31 3.56 -14.07 18.57
CA ARG A 31 4.12 -14.01 17.20
C ARG A 31 5.63 -14.18 17.19
N ASP A 32 6.32 -13.50 18.11
CA ASP A 32 7.78 -13.61 18.21
C ASP A 32 8.22 -15.03 18.58
N ARG A 33 7.46 -15.73 19.44
CA ARG A 33 7.77 -17.14 19.77
C ARG A 33 7.47 -18.08 18.60
N GLN A 34 6.38 -17.86 17.87
CA GLN A 34 6.06 -18.66 16.67
C GLN A 34 7.12 -18.48 15.59
N ALA A 35 7.63 -17.26 15.39
CA ALA A 35 8.71 -17.00 14.45
C ALA A 35 10.00 -17.69 14.88
N ALA A 36 10.40 -17.55 16.15
CA ALA A 36 11.59 -18.23 16.66
C ALA A 36 11.49 -19.77 16.53
N ILE A 37 10.30 -20.35 16.74
CA ILE A 37 10.06 -21.77 16.49
C ILE A 37 10.24 -22.15 15.02
N ALA A 38 9.78 -21.31 14.08
CA ALA A 38 9.99 -21.55 12.66
C ALA A 38 11.48 -21.48 12.28
N ASP A 39 12.19 -20.48 12.81
CA ASP A 39 13.64 -20.33 12.59
C ASP A 39 14.42 -21.53 13.15
N ASP A 40 14.05 -22.03 14.34
CA ASP A 40 14.69 -23.21 14.95
C ASP A 40 14.41 -24.48 14.14
N LEU A 41 13.18 -24.65 13.60
CA LEU A 41 12.86 -25.77 12.69
C LEU A 41 13.69 -25.72 11.40
N ASP A 42 13.81 -24.55 10.82
CA ASP A 42 14.67 -24.34 9.65
C ASP A 42 16.15 -24.62 9.96
N ALA A 43 16.61 -24.26 11.16
CA ALA A 43 17.97 -24.54 11.62
C ALA A 43 18.21 -26.04 11.78
N ILE A 44 17.23 -26.79 12.31
CA ILE A 44 17.28 -28.27 12.40
C ILE A 44 17.38 -28.92 11.03
N ASP A 45 16.59 -28.42 10.05
CA ASP A 45 16.59 -28.95 8.68
C ASP A 45 17.90 -28.66 7.95
N ARG A 46 18.57 -27.55 8.26
CA ARG A 46 19.85 -27.15 7.67
C ARG A 46 21.08 -27.65 8.41
N ALA A 47 20.91 -28.26 9.59
CA ALA A 47 22.02 -28.68 10.44
C ALA A 47 22.89 -29.72 9.71
N VAL A 48 24.19 -29.44 9.62
CA VAL A 48 25.19 -30.31 8.99
C VAL A 48 25.84 -31.24 10.01
N SER A 49 26.00 -30.78 11.24
CA SER A 49 26.60 -31.56 12.31
C SER A 49 25.56 -32.02 13.35
N PRO A 50 25.81 -33.15 14.05
CA PRO A 50 24.97 -33.57 15.17
C PRO A 50 24.89 -32.52 16.28
N THR A 51 25.96 -31.78 16.54
CA THR A 51 26.00 -30.74 17.57
C THR A 51 25.11 -29.56 17.20
N ASP A 52 25.17 -29.06 15.95
CA ASP A 52 24.31 -27.97 15.47
C ASP A 52 22.83 -28.34 15.60
N ARG A 53 22.51 -29.62 15.28
CA ARG A 53 21.15 -30.15 15.40
C ARG A 53 20.70 -30.21 16.85
N GLU A 54 21.53 -30.69 17.76
CA GLU A 54 21.22 -30.76 19.19
C GLU A 54 20.98 -29.36 19.79
N GLU A 55 21.78 -28.37 19.41
CA GLU A 55 21.61 -26.97 19.82
C GLU A 55 20.28 -26.42 19.32
N ALA A 56 19.97 -26.56 18.03
CA ALA A 56 18.71 -26.09 17.46
C ALA A 56 17.48 -26.80 18.08
N GLU A 57 17.56 -28.11 18.37
CA GLU A 57 16.50 -28.81 19.07
C GLU A 57 16.33 -28.34 20.52
N ALA A 58 17.40 -27.99 21.24
CA ALA A 58 17.33 -27.42 22.57
C ALA A 58 16.68 -26.03 22.56
N ASP A 59 17.00 -25.19 21.58
CA ASP A 59 16.39 -23.90 21.38
C ASP A 59 14.89 -24.02 21.04
N LEU A 60 14.53 -24.92 20.14
CA LEU A 60 13.12 -25.23 19.81
C LEU A 60 12.33 -25.62 21.07
N ARG A 61 12.84 -26.54 21.88
CA ARG A 61 12.19 -26.94 23.13
C ARG A 61 12.01 -25.77 24.11
N ARG A 62 13.01 -24.87 24.17
CA ARG A 62 12.92 -23.63 24.97
C ARG A 62 11.81 -22.73 24.47
N GLN A 63 11.73 -22.45 23.15
CA GLN A 63 10.72 -21.57 22.56
C GLN A 63 9.30 -22.15 22.73
N VAL A 64 9.12 -23.45 22.50
CA VAL A 64 7.85 -24.15 22.73
C VAL A 64 7.43 -24.06 24.21
N SER A 65 8.37 -24.26 25.15
CA SER A 65 8.11 -24.14 26.59
C SER A 65 7.68 -22.72 26.98
N ILE A 66 8.27 -21.68 26.39
CA ILE A 66 7.90 -20.28 26.61
C ILE A 66 6.51 -20.01 26.02
N LEU A 67 6.24 -20.46 24.80
CA LEU A 67 4.94 -20.27 24.13
C LEU A 67 3.82 -20.95 24.93
N TRP A 68 4.04 -22.19 25.39
CA TRP A 68 3.06 -22.95 26.20
C TRP A 68 2.65 -22.23 27.49
N ARG A 69 3.56 -21.47 28.08
CA ARG A 69 3.33 -20.68 29.29
C ARG A 69 2.94 -19.24 29.03
N THR A 70 2.89 -18.82 27.73
CA THR A 70 2.51 -17.48 27.34
C THR A 70 0.98 -17.40 27.25
N ARG A 71 0.39 -16.38 27.88
CA ARG A 71 -1.05 -16.15 27.76
C ARG A 71 -1.40 -15.81 26.31
N LEU A 72 -2.28 -16.60 25.70
CA LEU A 72 -2.73 -16.41 24.32
C LEU A 72 -3.76 -15.29 24.21
N LEU A 73 -4.71 -15.23 25.16
CA LEU A 73 -5.78 -14.25 25.15
C LEU A 73 -5.33 -12.92 25.76
N ARG A 74 -5.83 -11.84 25.20
CA ARG A 74 -5.70 -10.50 25.79
C ARG A 74 -6.82 -10.25 26.79
N ASN A 75 -6.53 -9.53 27.86
CA ASN A 75 -7.52 -9.12 28.87
C ASN A 75 -8.06 -7.69 28.60
N PHE A 76 -7.66 -7.08 27.50
CA PHE A 76 -8.04 -5.71 27.13
C PHE A 76 -8.42 -5.69 25.65
N ARG A 77 -9.24 -4.70 25.30
CA ARG A 77 -9.68 -4.48 23.92
C ARG A 77 -8.47 -4.13 23.05
N VAL A 78 -8.39 -4.71 21.86
CA VAL A 78 -7.36 -4.41 20.87
C VAL A 78 -7.53 -2.96 20.41
N ALA A 79 -6.45 -2.20 20.41
CA ALA A 79 -6.41 -0.86 19.83
C ALA A 79 -6.07 -0.95 18.34
N VAL A 80 -6.47 0.06 17.57
CA VAL A 80 -6.15 0.11 16.12
C VAL A 80 -4.64 0.13 15.89
N ASP A 81 -3.87 0.71 16.80
CA ASP A 81 -2.40 0.69 16.73
C ASP A 81 -1.82 -0.76 16.84
N ASP A 82 -2.43 -1.62 17.64
CA ASP A 82 -2.07 -3.04 17.70
C ASP A 82 -2.37 -3.76 16.38
N GLU A 83 -3.45 -3.37 15.70
CA GLU A 83 -3.82 -3.91 14.39
C GLU A 83 -2.83 -3.48 13.32
N ILE A 84 -2.43 -2.19 13.31
CA ILE A 84 -1.41 -1.66 12.40
C ILE A 84 -0.09 -2.41 12.58
N GLU A 85 0.40 -2.56 13.83
CA GLU A 85 1.64 -3.30 14.11
C GLU A 85 1.53 -4.79 13.72
N ASN A 86 0.35 -5.39 13.89
CA ASN A 86 0.11 -6.75 13.46
C ASN A 86 0.22 -6.88 11.94
N ALA A 87 -0.45 -6.01 11.20
CA ALA A 87 -0.42 -6.00 9.73
C ALA A 87 1.01 -5.79 9.20
N VAL A 88 1.70 -4.76 9.67
CA VAL A 88 3.08 -4.46 9.24
C VAL A 88 4.03 -5.62 9.52
N SER A 89 3.85 -6.35 10.63
CA SER A 89 4.71 -7.50 10.94
C SER A 89 4.65 -8.64 9.92
N TYR A 90 3.54 -8.81 9.19
CA TYR A 90 3.46 -9.77 8.08
C TYR A 90 4.30 -9.31 6.90
N PHE A 91 4.34 -8.00 6.62
CA PHE A 91 5.21 -7.46 5.58
C PHE A 91 6.68 -7.70 5.94
N GLU A 92 7.10 -7.29 7.13
CA GLU A 92 8.49 -7.40 7.58
C GLU A 92 9.01 -8.85 7.54
N ARG A 93 8.19 -9.82 7.97
CA ARG A 93 8.61 -11.22 8.10
C ARG A 93 8.44 -12.06 6.84
N SER A 94 7.46 -11.74 6.00
CA SER A 94 7.09 -12.62 4.89
C SER A 94 7.16 -11.93 3.55
N PHE A 95 6.49 -10.78 3.36
CA PHE A 95 6.35 -10.20 2.01
C PHE A 95 7.60 -9.52 1.51
N LEU A 96 8.31 -8.78 2.36
CA LEU A 96 9.54 -8.09 1.97
C LEU A 96 10.62 -9.05 1.45
N PRO A 97 10.89 -10.20 2.08
CA PRO A 97 11.82 -11.18 1.52
C PRO A 97 11.22 -12.02 0.38
N ALA A 98 9.95 -12.43 0.49
CA ALA A 98 9.38 -13.44 -0.43
C ALA A 98 9.00 -12.86 -1.80
N ILE A 99 8.43 -11.66 -1.86
CA ILE A 99 7.93 -11.11 -3.13
C ILE A 99 9.05 -10.81 -4.12
N PRO A 100 10.15 -10.13 -3.76
CA PRO A 100 11.27 -9.95 -4.68
C PRO A 100 11.90 -11.26 -5.14
N ALA A 101 11.93 -12.27 -4.27
CA ALA A 101 12.42 -13.60 -4.61
C ALA A 101 11.48 -14.33 -5.60
N LEU A 102 10.16 -14.17 -5.42
CA LEU A 102 9.15 -14.71 -6.35
C LEU A 102 9.33 -14.12 -7.76
N TYR A 103 9.51 -12.81 -7.88
CA TYR A 103 9.76 -12.17 -9.16
C TYR A 103 11.04 -12.68 -9.82
N ALA A 104 12.13 -12.80 -9.05
CA ALA A 104 13.38 -13.34 -9.56
C ALA A 104 13.21 -14.77 -10.09
N HIS A 105 12.42 -15.60 -9.40
CA HIS A 105 12.11 -16.95 -9.86
C HIS A 105 11.28 -16.95 -11.17
N TRP A 106 10.28 -16.07 -11.29
CA TRP A 106 9.50 -15.94 -12.52
C TRP A 106 10.33 -15.43 -13.70
N GLU A 107 11.23 -14.47 -13.48
CA GLU A 107 12.17 -13.98 -14.49
C GLU A 107 13.06 -15.10 -15.00
N ASP A 108 13.50 -15.99 -14.12
CA ASP A 108 14.28 -17.18 -14.49
C ASP A 108 13.47 -18.17 -15.35
N LEU A 109 12.24 -18.47 -14.92
CA LEU A 109 11.36 -19.40 -15.64
C LEU A 109 10.96 -18.89 -17.02
N LEU A 110 10.76 -17.60 -17.16
CA LEU A 110 10.37 -16.98 -18.43
C LEU A 110 11.55 -16.76 -19.37
N GLY A 111 12.78 -17.09 -18.94
CA GLY A 111 13.98 -16.90 -19.75
C GLY A 111 14.16 -15.44 -20.17
N VAL A 112 13.78 -14.48 -19.30
CA VAL A 112 13.93 -13.06 -19.57
C VAL A 112 15.42 -12.74 -19.55
N GLU A 113 16.12 -13.14 -20.62
CA GLU A 113 17.50 -12.75 -20.90
C GLU A 113 17.51 -11.31 -21.39
N THR A 114 17.50 -10.35 -20.50
CA THR A 114 17.65 -8.97 -20.93
C THR A 114 19.12 -8.58 -20.89
N ALA A 115 19.66 -8.33 -22.07
CA ALA A 115 20.90 -7.57 -22.23
C ALA A 115 20.73 -6.13 -21.70
N ASP A 116 19.49 -5.69 -21.55
CA ASP A 116 19.10 -4.43 -20.99
C ASP A 116 18.77 -4.61 -19.50
N ALA A 117 19.42 -3.85 -18.65
CA ALA A 117 19.35 -3.91 -17.18
C ALA A 117 17.95 -3.58 -16.60
N SER A 118 16.96 -3.36 -17.45
CA SER A 118 15.59 -3.21 -17.04
C SER A 118 14.99 -4.57 -16.68
N LEU A 119 14.61 -4.74 -15.45
CA LEU A 119 13.75 -5.82 -15.01
C LEU A 119 12.42 -5.69 -15.76
N ASN A 120 12.29 -6.43 -16.87
CA ASN A 120 11.22 -6.22 -17.86
C ASN A 120 9.87 -6.82 -17.44
N LEU A 121 9.86 -7.65 -16.40
CA LEU A 121 8.60 -8.16 -15.88
C LEU A 121 7.87 -7.03 -15.13
N ARG A 122 6.76 -6.56 -15.68
CA ARG A 122 5.91 -5.58 -15.00
C ARG A 122 5.45 -6.12 -13.66
N SER A 123 5.39 -5.26 -12.65
CA SER A 123 4.82 -5.65 -11.36
C SER A 123 3.36 -6.04 -11.53
N PHE A 124 3.08 -7.34 -11.38
CA PHE A 124 1.74 -7.92 -11.44
C PHE A 124 1.13 -8.14 -10.05
N LEU A 125 1.94 -8.12 -9.00
CA LEU A 125 1.50 -8.24 -7.62
C LEU A 125 1.63 -6.88 -6.93
N ARG A 126 0.53 -6.41 -6.38
CA ARG A 126 0.46 -5.23 -5.52
C ARG A 126 -0.10 -5.64 -4.18
N LEU A 127 0.17 -4.88 -3.15
CA LEU A 127 -0.33 -5.17 -1.82
C LEU A 127 -1.20 -4.02 -1.33
N GLY A 128 -2.35 -4.37 -0.76
CA GLY A 128 -3.27 -3.45 -0.13
C GLY A 128 -3.43 -3.72 1.36
N ALA A 129 -3.94 -2.74 2.08
CA ALA A 129 -4.30 -2.84 3.49
C ALA A 129 -5.53 -1.99 3.79
N TRP A 130 -6.41 -2.50 4.65
CA TRP A 130 -7.54 -1.74 5.19
C TRP A 130 -7.26 -1.17 6.58
N VAL A 131 -6.20 -1.68 7.21
CA VAL A 131 -5.87 -1.34 8.61
C VAL A 131 -5.46 0.12 8.72
N GLY A 132 -6.31 0.91 9.37
CA GLY A 132 -6.15 2.37 9.48
C GLY A 132 -6.89 3.19 8.43
N GLY A 133 -7.55 2.57 7.44
CA GLY A 133 -8.38 3.21 6.42
C GLY A 133 -9.86 2.83 6.49
N ASP A 134 -10.17 1.68 7.10
CA ASP A 134 -11.52 1.15 7.24
C ASP A 134 -12.24 1.76 8.43
N ARG A 135 -13.31 2.54 8.15
CA ARG A 135 -14.13 3.23 9.14
C ARG A 135 -15.51 2.59 9.32
N ASP A 136 -15.88 1.65 8.45
CA ASP A 136 -17.17 0.99 8.52
C ASP A 136 -17.29 0.19 9.83
N GLY A 137 -18.26 0.59 10.67
CA GLY A 137 -18.43 -0.01 12.01
C GLY A 137 -17.32 0.28 13.02
N ASN A 138 -16.28 1.07 12.68
CA ASN A 138 -15.17 1.38 13.57
C ASN A 138 -14.97 2.88 13.83
N PRO A 139 -15.58 3.46 14.87
CA PRO A 139 -15.48 4.87 15.17
C PRO A 139 -14.08 5.33 15.60
N ASN A 140 -13.15 4.40 15.87
CA ASN A 140 -11.77 4.71 16.30
C ASN A 140 -10.81 4.93 15.13
N VAL A 141 -11.24 4.70 13.90
CA VAL A 141 -10.46 5.02 12.69
C VAL A 141 -10.84 6.42 12.23
N ASP A 142 -9.87 7.29 12.18
CA ASP A 142 -9.98 8.70 11.80
C ASP A 142 -8.74 9.14 10.99
N GLY A 143 -8.67 10.43 10.62
CA GLY A 143 -7.53 10.99 9.91
C GLY A 143 -6.20 10.87 10.66
N ARG A 144 -6.20 10.85 12.00
CA ARG A 144 -4.97 10.65 12.81
C ARG A 144 -4.51 9.21 12.71
N THR A 145 -5.43 8.28 12.77
CA THR A 145 -5.15 6.85 12.62
C THR A 145 -4.57 6.55 11.23
N MET A 146 -5.14 7.14 10.19
CA MET A 146 -4.64 7.02 8.81
C MET A 146 -3.20 7.53 8.68
N ARG A 147 -2.89 8.70 9.22
CA ARG A 147 -1.51 9.24 9.23
C ARG A 147 -0.54 8.30 9.92
N ARG A 148 -0.92 7.74 11.09
CA ARG A 148 -0.07 6.79 11.83
C ARG A 148 0.13 5.50 11.07
N ALA A 149 -0.91 4.94 10.44
CA ALA A 149 -0.81 3.72 9.65
C ALA A 149 0.19 3.88 8.50
N LEU A 150 0.07 4.95 7.71
CA LEU A 150 0.99 5.22 6.61
C LEU A 150 2.41 5.58 7.07
N ALA A 151 2.56 6.33 8.17
CA ALA A 151 3.87 6.60 8.75
C ALA A 151 4.57 5.30 9.20
N ARG A 152 3.83 4.38 9.84
CA ARG A 152 4.37 3.08 10.28
C ARG A 152 4.72 2.18 9.10
N GLN A 153 3.90 2.15 8.06
CA GLN A 153 4.18 1.43 6.81
C GLN A 153 5.45 1.99 6.13
N ALA A 154 5.55 3.31 5.99
CA ALA A 154 6.72 3.96 5.42
C ALA A 154 7.99 3.70 6.25
N SER A 155 7.89 3.72 7.59
CA SER A 155 9.00 3.37 8.47
C SER A 155 9.50 1.95 8.20
N ALA A 156 8.60 0.97 8.10
CA ALA A 156 8.98 -0.42 7.86
C ALA A 156 9.77 -0.59 6.55
N ILE A 157 9.24 -0.05 5.45
CA ILE A 157 9.85 -0.22 4.14
C ILE A 157 11.16 0.57 3.99
N LEU A 158 11.24 1.79 4.52
CA LEU A 158 12.46 2.59 4.44
C LEU A 158 13.57 2.03 5.32
N ARG A 159 13.26 1.44 6.47
CA ARG A 159 14.23 0.71 7.29
C ARG A 159 14.76 -0.52 6.56
N PHE A 160 13.91 -1.28 5.90
CA PHE A 160 14.32 -2.38 5.04
C PHE A 160 15.27 -1.90 3.93
N TYR A 161 14.95 -0.82 3.22
CA TYR A 161 15.84 -0.28 2.19
C TYR A 161 17.18 0.20 2.75
N LEU A 162 17.19 0.80 3.94
CA LEU A 162 18.42 1.22 4.61
C LEU A 162 19.31 0.03 4.97
N GLU A 163 18.75 -1.05 5.48
CA GLU A 163 19.47 -2.27 5.82
C GLU A 163 20.07 -2.91 4.56
N GLU A 164 19.28 -3.07 3.50
CA GLU A 164 19.73 -3.62 2.22
C GLU A 164 20.81 -2.75 1.55
N ALA A 165 20.62 -1.42 1.51
CA ALA A 165 21.63 -0.50 0.95
C ALA A 165 22.95 -0.54 1.75
N HIS A 166 22.87 -0.69 3.09
CA HIS A 166 24.05 -0.83 3.93
C HIS A 166 24.78 -2.16 3.69
N ALA A 167 24.04 -3.27 3.58
CA ALA A 167 24.58 -4.59 3.29
C ALA A 167 25.27 -4.61 1.90
N LEU A 168 24.61 -4.05 0.88
CA LEU A 168 25.19 -3.87 -0.46
C LEU A 168 26.46 -3.02 -0.44
N GLY A 169 26.50 -1.95 0.37
CA GLY A 169 27.70 -1.13 0.54
C GLY A 169 28.87 -1.89 1.16
N ALA A 170 28.60 -2.87 2.00
CA ALA A 170 29.64 -3.76 2.54
C ALA A 170 30.09 -4.81 1.52
N GLU A 171 29.17 -5.36 0.73
CA GLU A 171 29.45 -6.39 -0.27
C GLU A 171 30.18 -5.82 -1.49
N LEU A 172 29.78 -4.65 -1.99
CA LEU A 172 30.29 -4.05 -3.22
C LEU A 172 31.51 -3.13 -3.01
N SER A 173 32.47 -3.53 -2.18
CA SER A 173 33.75 -2.82 -2.01
C SER A 173 34.71 -3.09 -3.18
N LEU A 174 34.21 -2.92 -4.41
CA LEU A 174 34.96 -3.18 -5.63
C LEU A 174 35.87 -1.99 -5.99
N SER A 175 37.18 -2.26 -6.10
CA SER A 175 38.16 -1.23 -6.47
C SER A 175 38.17 -0.99 -7.99
N SER A 176 38.13 0.28 -8.38
CA SER A 176 38.25 0.72 -9.79
C SER A 176 39.63 0.43 -10.41
N ARG A 177 40.60 0.01 -9.60
CA ARG A 177 41.89 -0.45 -10.08
C ARG A 177 41.85 -1.83 -10.71
N PHE A 178 40.89 -2.64 -10.31
CA PHE A 178 40.75 -4.04 -10.76
C PHE A 178 39.55 -4.26 -11.65
N THR A 179 38.62 -3.32 -11.71
CA THR A 179 37.40 -3.44 -12.49
C THR A 179 37.02 -2.14 -13.18
N GLY A 180 36.46 -2.24 -14.39
CA GLY A 180 35.85 -1.08 -15.04
C GLY A 180 34.58 -0.63 -14.33
N VAL A 181 34.25 0.63 -14.54
CA VAL A 181 33.02 1.25 -14.04
C VAL A 181 32.44 2.16 -15.12
N THR A 182 31.11 2.33 -15.17
CA THR A 182 30.49 3.24 -16.13
C THR A 182 30.65 4.70 -15.71
N PRO A 183 30.67 5.66 -16.66
CA PRO A 183 30.71 7.09 -16.34
C PRO A 183 29.54 7.55 -15.43
N GLU A 184 28.35 6.96 -15.63
CA GLU A 184 27.14 7.25 -14.86
C GLU A 184 27.31 6.84 -13.38
N LEU A 185 27.95 5.67 -13.12
CA LEU A 185 28.26 5.26 -11.76
C LEU A 185 29.30 6.18 -11.11
N LEU A 186 30.33 6.59 -11.86
CA LEU A 186 31.32 7.55 -11.34
C LEU A 186 30.66 8.88 -10.95
N ALA A 187 29.78 9.39 -11.80
CA ALA A 187 29.03 10.60 -11.50
C ALA A 187 28.16 10.47 -10.25
N LEU A 188 27.47 9.32 -10.08
CA LEU A 188 26.67 9.02 -8.89
C LEU A 188 27.55 8.94 -7.62
N ALA A 189 28.74 8.32 -7.71
CA ALA A 189 29.68 8.23 -6.63
C ALA A 189 30.30 9.60 -6.24
N GLU A 190 30.53 10.48 -7.21
CA GLU A 190 31.00 11.85 -6.99
C GLU A 190 29.91 12.70 -6.34
N GLN A 191 28.67 12.60 -6.81
CA GLN A 191 27.52 13.29 -6.23
C GLN A 191 27.28 12.91 -4.77
N ALA A 192 27.62 11.69 -4.36
CA ALA A 192 27.51 11.25 -2.97
C ALA A 192 28.40 12.05 -2.01
N GLY A 193 29.47 12.67 -2.49
CA GLY A 193 30.36 13.49 -1.68
C GLY A 193 31.16 12.71 -0.62
N ASP A 194 31.33 11.38 -0.78
CA ASP A 194 32.09 10.56 0.17
C ASP A 194 33.57 10.79 0.01
N GLY A 195 34.15 11.66 0.88
CA GLY A 195 35.56 12.03 0.92
C GLY A 195 36.45 11.06 1.68
N SER A 196 36.01 9.86 2.04
CA SER A 196 36.82 8.87 2.76
C SER A 196 38.01 8.42 1.93
N ALA A 197 39.24 8.67 2.47
CA ALA A 197 40.47 8.23 1.81
C ALA A 197 40.54 6.71 1.60
N GLN A 198 39.86 5.93 2.44
CA GLN A 198 39.81 4.47 2.35
C GLN A 198 38.91 3.98 1.21
N ARG A 199 38.01 4.83 0.67
CA ARG A 199 37.04 4.49 -0.35
C ARG A 199 37.25 5.25 -1.67
N THR A 200 38.39 5.88 -1.83
CA THR A 200 38.71 6.71 -3.01
C THR A 200 38.59 5.92 -4.30
N ASP A 201 38.96 4.66 -4.32
CA ASP A 201 38.89 3.74 -5.47
C ASP A 201 37.71 2.74 -5.40
N GLU A 202 36.73 2.94 -4.49
CA GLU A 202 35.53 2.10 -4.34
C GLU A 202 34.25 2.84 -4.81
N PRO A 203 34.04 3.08 -6.11
CA PRO A 203 32.94 3.93 -6.61
C PRO A 203 31.56 3.36 -6.30
N TYR A 204 31.39 2.04 -6.30
CA TYR A 204 30.13 1.39 -5.93
C TYR A 204 29.73 1.68 -4.49
N ARG A 205 30.68 1.53 -3.58
CA ARG A 205 30.45 1.78 -2.15
C ARG A 205 30.20 3.26 -1.87
N ARG A 206 30.89 4.17 -2.57
CA ARG A 206 30.65 5.61 -2.48
C ARG A 206 29.26 5.98 -2.95
N ALA A 207 28.81 5.45 -4.09
CA ALA A 207 27.44 5.65 -4.59
C ALA A 207 26.40 5.15 -3.58
N LEU A 208 26.59 3.96 -2.99
CA LEU A 208 25.70 3.39 -1.98
C LEU A 208 25.71 4.17 -0.67
N SER A 209 26.83 4.81 -0.29
CA SER A 209 26.87 5.76 0.83
C SER A 209 25.95 6.95 0.60
N GLY A 210 25.90 7.47 -0.64
CA GLY A 210 24.96 8.52 -1.06
C GLY A 210 23.50 8.06 -1.03
N VAL A 211 23.22 6.87 -1.58
CA VAL A 211 21.87 6.27 -1.55
C VAL A 211 21.41 6.10 -0.09
N TYR A 212 22.24 5.57 0.79
CA TYR A 212 21.94 5.42 2.21
C TYR A 212 21.61 6.76 2.89
N ALA A 213 22.42 7.79 2.64
CA ALA A 213 22.20 9.12 3.21
C ALA A 213 20.87 9.73 2.76
N ARG A 214 20.56 9.61 1.48
CA ARG A 214 19.28 10.07 0.91
C ARG A 214 18.08 9.31 1.49
N LEU A 215 18.20 7.98 1.66
CA LEU A 215 17.17 7.16 2.31
C LEU A 215 16.98 7.55 3.78
N ALA A 216 18.07 7.82 4.50
CA ALA A 216 18.02 8.25 5.90
C ALA A 216 17.29 9.60 6.05
N THR A 217 17.56 10.55 5.17
CA THR A 217 16.86 11.84 5.12
C THR A 217 15.39 11.64 4.75
N THR A 218 15.08 10.71 3.83
CA THR A 218 13.70 10.36 3.44
C THR A 218 12.94 9.76 4.63
N LEU A 219 13.53 8.81 5.36
CA LEU A 219 12.91 8.23 6.56
C LEU A 219 12.55 9.33 7.57
N THR A 220 13.52 10.18 7.91
CA THR A 220 13.28 11.27 8.88
C THR A 220 12.20 12.24 8.40
N ALA A 221 12.19 12.59 7.12
CA ALA A 221 11.21 13.53 6.55
C ALA A 221 9.79 12.96 6.51
N LEU A 222 9.64 11.66 6.26
CA LEU A 222 8.32 11.02 6.13
C LEU A 222 7.76 10.51 7.46
N THR A 223 8.61 10.13 8.41
CA THR A 223 8.17 9.46 9.64
C THR A 223 8.59 10.17 10.92
N GLY A 224 9.53 11.10 10.86
CA GLY A 224 10.16 11.72 12.03
C GLY A 224 11.16 10.81 12.74
N GLU A 225 11.39 9.59 12.27
CA GLU A 225 12.28 8.64 12.91
C GLU A 225 13.76 8.85 12.54
N THR A 226 14.63 8.44 13.44
CA THR A 226 16.09 8.43 13.18
C THR A 226 16.48 7.15 12.42
N PRO A 227 17.45 7.25 11.48
CA PRO A 227 17.92 6.08 10.74
C PRO A 227 18.66 5.10 11.67
N PRO A 228 18.68 3.78 11.34
CA PRO A 228 19.35 2.75 12.16
C PRO A 228 20.84 3.02 12.36
N LYS A 229 21.50 3.64 11.39
CA LYS A 229 22.91 4.04 11.45
C LYS A 229 23.06 5.48 10.99
N THR A 230 23.99 6.23 11.58
CA THR A 230 24.32 7.58 11.14
C THR A 230 24.92 7.54 9.74
N PRO A 231 24.37 8.30 8.76
CA PRO A 231 24.95 8.38 7.43
C PRO A 231 26.36 8.94 7.46
N ALA A 232 27.25 8.40 6.62
CA ALA A 232 28.63 8.86 6.51
C ALA A 232 28.74 10.19 5.74
N VAL A 233 27.73 10.51 4.94
CA VAL A 233 27.62 11.72 4.11
C VAL A 233 26.23 12.32 4.28
N SER A 234 26.02 13.56 3.84
CA SER A 234 24.68 14.17 3.74
C SER A 234 24.10 13.94 2.34
N GLY A 235 22.78 13.96 2.25
CA GLY A 235 22.08 13.86 0.98
C GLY A 235 20.63 14.35 1.09
N ASP A 236 20.13 14.96 0.01
CA ASP A 236 18.75 15.37 -0.08
C ASP A 236 17.82 14.15 -0.12
N ARG A 237 16.61 14.28 0.47
CA ARG A 237 15.64 13.20 0.47
C ARG A 237 15.27 12.77 -0.96
N PHE A 238 14.94 11.52 -1.13
CA PHE A 238 14.20 11.08 -2.30
C PHE A 238 12.77 11.63 -2.23
N THR A 239 12.32 12.29 -3.27
CA THR A 239 10.94 12.81 -3.36
C THR A 239 9.97 11.80 -3.96
N ASP A 240 10.50 10.82 -4.69
CA ASP A 240 9.74 9.76 -5.35
C ASP A 240 10.56 8.46 -5.39
N PRO A 241 9.94 7.27 -5.23
CA PRO A 241 10.63 5.98 -5.32
C PRO A 241 11.39 5.76 -6.63
N SER A 242 10.95 6.37 -7.73
CA SER A 242 11.62 6.24 -9.03
C SER A 242 13.04 6.81 -9.03
N GLN A 243 13.32 7.82 -8.21
CA GLN A 243 14.68 8.34 -8.04
C GLN A 243 15.61 7.32 -7.39
N LEU A 244 15.15 6.67 -6.30
CA LEU A 244 15.90 5.57 -5.67
C LEU A 244 16.12 4.44 -6.68
N ARG A 245 15.07 4.05 -7.40
CA ARG A 245 15.14 3.04 -8.44
C ARG A 245 16.19 3.38 -9.50
N SER A 246 16.22 4.62 -9.97
CA SER A 246 17.17 5.10 -10.97
C SER A 246 18.62 4.98 -10.49
N ASP A 247 18.90 5.39 -9.24
CA ASP A 247 20.25 5.28 -8.65
C ASP A 247 20.67 3.80 -8.56
N LEU A 248 19.78 2.91 -8.10
CA LEU A 248 20.04 1.47 -8.00
C LEU A 248 20.25 0.82 -9.38
N ILE A 249 19.49 1.21 -10.40
CA ILE A 249 19.66 0.75 -11.79
C ILE A 249 21.02 1.21 -12.34
N THR A 250 21.45 2.42 -12.07
CA THR A 250 22.77 2.92 -12.48
C THR A 250 23.89 2.04 -11.92
N ILE A 251 23.79 1.66 -10.64
CA ILE A 251 24.72 0.74 -9.98
C ILE A 251 24.67 -0.64 -10.65
N HIS A 252 23.47 -1.17 -10.85
CA HIS A 252 23.25 -2.51 -11.44
C HIS A 252 23.76 -2.59 -12.89
N HIS A 253 23.48 -1.56 -13.69
CA HIS A 253 23.94 -1.48 -15.07
C HIS A 253 25.46 -1.50 -15.19
N SER A 254 26.16 -0.75 -14.31
CA SER A 254 27.62 -0.77 -14.26
C SER A 254 28.17 -2.15 -13.89
N LEU A 255 27.56 -2.84 -12.91
CA LEU A 255 27.94 -4.19 -12.53
C LEU A 255 27.76 -5.17 -13.69
N LEU A 256 26.62 -5.18 -14.35
CA LEU A 256 26.37 -6.08 -15.49
C LEU A 256 27.37 -5.88 -16.62
N ARG A 257 27.68 -4.62 -16.93
CA ARG A 257 28.60 -4.26 -18.03
C ARG A 257 30.03 -4.70 -17.77
N HIS A 258 30.49 -4.63 -16.52
CA HIS A 258 31.91 -4.85 -16.20
C HIS A 258 32.18 -6.13 -15.44
N GLN A 259 31.19 -6.70 -14.73
CA GLN A 259 31.34 -7.93 -13.94
C GLN A 259 30.56 -9.12 -14.55
N GLY A 260 29.75 -8.87 -15.56
CA GLY A 260 29.03 -9.91 -16.31
C GLY A 260 27.77 -10.47 -15.64
N ALA A 261 27.36 -11.64 -16.14
CA ALA A 261 26.07 -12.23 -15.82
C ALA A 261 25.90 -12.68 -14.36
N SER A 262 26.96 -12.85 -13.59
CA SER A 262 26.88 -13.22 -12.17
C SER A 262 26.15 -12.19 -11.30
N PHE A 263 26.09 -10.93 -11.73
CA PHE A 263 25.37 -9.86 -11.04
C PHE A 263 23.92 -9.68 -11.52
N ARG A 264 23.43 -10.51 -12.45
CA ARG A 264 22.00 -10.51 -12.83
C ARG A 264 21.08 -10.92 -11.67
N ARG A 265 21.61 -11.71 -10.76
CA ARG A 265 20.91 -12.22 -9.57
C ARG A 265 21.60 -11.67 -8.32
N GLY A 266 20.89 -11.67 -7.23
CA GLY A 266 21.46 -11.28 -5.96
C GLY A 266 20.68 -10.16 -5.25
N PRO A 267 21.28 -9.54 -4.23
CA PRO A 267 20.58 -8.56 -3.39
C PRO A 267 20.15 -7.30 -4.14
N LEU A 268 20.99 -6.75 -5.03
CA LEU A 268 20.70 -5.50 -5.73
C LEU A 268 19.47 -5.59 -6.66
N PRO A 269 19.34 -6.59 -7.59
CA PRO A 269 18.10 -6.75 -8.34
C PRO A 269 16.86 -6.97 -7.47
N ARG A 270 16.99 -7.70 -6.35
CA ARG A 270 15.89 -7.88 -5.39
C ARG A 270 15.48 -6.56 -4.73
N LEU A 271 16.44 -5.72 -4.37
CA LEU A 271 16.17 -4.39 -3.82
C LEU A 271 15.46 -3.49 -4.85
N ILE A 272 15.91 -3.49 -6.12
CA ILE A 272 15.23 -2.77 -7.20
C ILE A 272 13.77 -3.25 -7.33
N ARG A 273 13.55 -4.56 -7.32
CA ARG A 273 12.21 -5.14 -7.37
C ARG A 273 11.36 -4.76 -6.15
N ALA A 274 11.95 -4.73 -4.96
CA ALA A 274 11.25 -4.28 -3.76
C ALA A 274 10.79 -2.82 -3.90
N VAL A 275 11.62 -1.94 -4.45
CA VAL A 275 11.23 -0.54 -4.72
C VAL A 275 10.07 -0.47 -5.72
N ASP A 276 10.07 -1.29 -6.77
CA ASP A 276 9.00 -1.34 -7.76
C ASP A 276 7.64 -1.80 -7.17
N VAL A 277 7.67 -2.72 -6.20
CA VAL A 277 6.45 -3.29 -5.60
C VAL A 277 5.94 -2.44 -4.42
N PHE A 278 6.83 -2.02 -3.52
CA PHE A 278 6.45 -1.45 -2.24
C PHE A 278 6.56 0.08 -2.18
N GLY A 279 7.27 0.71 -3.12
CA GLY A 279 7.49 2.17 -3.10
C GLY A 279 8.02 2.69 -1.76
N PHE A 280 7.52 3.83 -1.29
CA PHE A 280 7.75 4.36 0.06
C PHE A 280 6.54 4.18 0.98
N HIS A 281 5.46 3.60 0.49
CA HIS A 281 4.18 3.42 1.19
C HIS A 281 3.92 1.99 1.69
N LEU A 282 4.77 1.02 1.32
CA LEU A 282 4.69 -0.41 1.64
C LEU A 282 3.49 -1.12 1.03
N ALA A 283 2.27 -0.65 1.32
CA ALA A 283 1.02 -1.16 0.79
C ALA A 283 0.05 -0.01 0.53
N THR A 284 -0.78 -0.14 -0.52
CA THR A 284 -1.86 0.81 -0.77
C THR A 284 -2.90 0.70 0.36
N LEU A 285 -3.21 1.82 1.00
CA LEU A 285 -4.26 1.88 2.01
C LEU A 285 -5.60 2.17 1.32
N ASP A 286 -6.58 1.28 1.46
CA ASP A 286 -7.94 1.56 1.01
C ASP A 286 -8.73 2.27 2.10
N MET A 287 -9.46 3.31 1.71
CA MET A 287 -10.46 3.93 2.57
C MET A 287 -11.76 3.13 2.45
N ARG A 288 -12.48 2.98 3.55
CA ARG A 288 -13.82 2.36 3.53
C ARG A 288 -14.77 3.07 4.49
N GLN A 289 -16.03 3.25 4.06
CA GLN A 289 -17.11 3.78 4.87
C GLN A 289 -18.45 3.32 4.31
N ASN A 290 -19.49 3.34 5.13
CA ASN A 290 -20.85 2.97 4.78
C ASN A 290 -21.54 4.07 3.95
N SER A 291 -22.28 3.68 2.90
CA SER A 291 -23.02 4.61 2.02
C SER A 291 -23.98 5.52 2.79
N SER A 292 -24.62 5.02 3.85
CA SER A 292 -25.53 5.83 4.66
C SER A 292 -24.84 7.00 5.39
N VAL A 293 -23.53 6.89 5.69
CA VAL A 293 -22.76 8.00 6.26
C VAL A 293 -22.51 9.05 5.17
N HIS A 294 -22.15 8.62 3.96
CA HIS A 294 -21.94 9.52 2.83
C HIS A 294 -23.22 10.32 2.52
N ALA A 295 -24.37 9.65 2.47
CA ALA A 295 -25.66 10.29 2.22
C ALA A 295 -25.96 11.38 3.26
N ARG A 296 -25.78 11.10 4.57
CA ARG A 296 -26.03 12.09 5.64
C ARG A 296 -25.07 13.27 5.57
N VAL A 297 -23.79 13.01 5.32
CA VAL A 297 -22.78 14.07 5.20
C VAL A 297 -23.06 14.93 3.97
N THR A 298 -23.38 14.31 2.83
CA THR A 298 -23.77 15.01 1.60
C THR A 298 -25.02 15.86 1.80
N GLU A 299 -26.06 15.34 2.47
CA GLU A 299 -27.26 16.09 2.80
C GLU A 299 -26.95 17.33 3.64
N GLU A 300 -26.13 17.18 4.68
CA GLU A 300 -25.75 18.34 5.52
C GLU A 300 -24.96 19.39 4.75
N LEU A 301 -24.04 18.98 3.89
CA LEU A 301 -23.27 19.90 3.04
C LEU A 301 -24.17 20.64 2.05
N LEU A 302 -25.03 19.94 1.34
CA LEU A 302 -25.96 20.52 0.35
C LEU A 302 -26.93 21.50 1.00
N ARG A 303 -27.50 21.14 2.15
CA ARG A 303 -28.41 21.99 2.92
C ARG A 303 -27.68 23.24 3.44
N THR A 304 -26.50 23.08 4.03
CA THR A 304 -25.73 24.20 4.57
C THR A 304 -25.25 25.16 3.48
N ALA A 305 -24.96 24.65 2.28
CA ALA A 305 -24.62 25.46 1.12
C ALA A 305 -25.85 26.08 0.42
N GLY A 306 -27.07 25.82 0.88
CA GLY A 306 -28.31 26.34 0.29
C GLY A 306 -28.62 25.77 -1.11
N VAL A 307 -28.14 24.55 -1.41
CA VAL A 307 -28.36 23.90 -2.70
C VAL A 307 -29.68 23.14 -2.75
N VAL A 308 -29.98 22.38 -1.70
CA VAL A 308 -31.23 21.65 -1.50
C VAL A 308 -31.49 21.48 -0.01
N ASP A 309 -32.76 21.64 0.41
CA ASP A 309 -33.13 21.58 1.83
C ASP A 309 -33.27 20.14 2.35
N ASP A 310 -33.70 19.23 1.51
CA ASP A 310 -34.07 17.85 1.88
C ASP A 310 -33.62 16.85 0.80
N TYR A 311 -32.32 16.54 0.82
CA TYR A 311 -31.69 15.61 -0.12
C TYR A 311 -32.26 14.19 0.01
N ALA A 312 -32.60 13.78 1.24
CA ALA A 312 -33.11 12.44 1.51
C ALA A 312 -34.47 12.16 0.83
N LYS A 313 -35.27 13.20 0.52
CA LYS A 313 -36.55 13.05 -0.15
C LYS A 313 -36.48 12.95 -1.69
N LEU A 314 -35.32 13.22 -2.28
CA LEU A 314 -35.12 13.09 -3.70
C LEU A 314 -35.13 11.61 -4.09
N ASP A 315 -35.75 11.29 -5.24
CA ASP A 315 -35.58 10.00 -5.88
C ASP A 315 -34.18 9.85 -6.49
N GLU A 316 -33.83 8.67 -6.92
CA GLU A 316 -32.48 8.35 -7.40
C GLU A 316 -32.08 9.20 -8.63
N GLU A 317 -33.01 9.42 -9.58
CA GLU A 317 -32.77 10.22 -10.77
C GLU A 317 -32.44 11.67 -10.40
N ALA A 318 -33.23 12.28 -9.54
CA ALA A 318 -33.02 13.65 -9.06
C ALA A 318 -31.72 13.77 -8.24
N ARG A 319 -31.35 12.76 -7.43
CA ARG A 319 -30.06 12.72 -6.73
C ARG A 319 -28.90 12.69 -7.70
N CYS A 320 -28.93 11.80 -8.69
CA CYS A 320 -27.87 11.70 -9.69
C CYS A 320 -27.72 12.99 -10.49
N GLU A 321 -28.82 13.61 -10.94
CA GLU A 321 -28.79 14.89 -11.66
C GLU A 321 -28.19 16.01 -10.82
N LEU A 322 -28.58 16.11 -9.54
CA LEU A 322 -28.05 17.08 -8.59
C LEU A 322 -26.55 16.88 -8.38
N LEU A 323 -26.11 15.66 -8.09
CA LEU A 323 -24.72 15.33 -7.83
C LEU A 323 -23.84 15.57 -9.07
N VAL A 324 -24.27 15.16 -10.26
CA VAL A 324 -23.55 15.43 -11.53
C VAL A 324 -23.42 16.94 -11.77
N ARG A 325 -24.45 17.72 -11.48
CA ARG A 325 -24.40 19.17 -11.59
C ARG A 325 -23.37 19.76 -10.61
N GLU A 326 -23.40 19.36 -9.34
CA GLU A 326 -22.45 19.85 -8.33
C GLU A 326 -21.01 19.38 -8.60
N LEU A 327 -20.82 18.18 -9.16
CA LEU A 327 -19.51 17.67 -9.59
C LEU A 327 -18.97 18.39 -10.83
N SER A 328 -19.81 19.13 -11.58
CA SER A 328 -19.38 19.94 -12.71
C SER A 328 -18.86 21.33 -12.28
N HIS A 329 -19.08 21.72 -11.04
CA HIS A 329 -18.68 23.01 -10.49
C HIS A 329 -17.44 22.88 -9.60
N SER A 330 -16.48 23.78 -9.75
CA SER A 330 -15.23 23.77 -8.97
C SER A 330 -15.37 24.31 -7.54
N ARG A 331 -16.48 24.99 -7.22
CA ARG A 331 -16.68 25.53 -5.87
C ARG A 331 -16.88 24.38 -4.85
N PRO A 332 -16.25 24.46 -3.67
CA PRO A 332 -16.60 23.58 -2.57
C PRO A 332 -17.97 23.92 -1.99
N LEU A 333 -18.64 22.96 -1.37
CA LEU A 333 -19.87 23.15 -0.59
C LEU A 333 -19.56 23.49 0.87
N SER A 334 -18.46 22.94 1.38
CA SER A 334 -18.05 23.18 2.77
C SER A 334 -17.52 24.61 2.96
N SER A 335 -17.84 25.18 4.13
CA SER A 335 -17.38 26.50 4.52
C SER A 335 -16.73 26.44 5.90
N PRO A 336 -15.56 27.08 6.13
CA PRO A 336 -14.94 27.14 7.45
C PRO A 336 -15.74 27.99 8.45
N PHE A 337 -16.75 28.73 7.99
CA PHE A 337 -17.63 29.58 8.81
C PHE A 337 -18.95 28.91 9.18
N ALA A 338 -19.23 27.74 8.62
CA ALA A 338 -20.43 26.97 8.94
C ALA A 338 -20.17 26.00 10.10
N THR A 339 -21.25 25.70 10.83
CA THR A 339 -21.21 24.69 11.89
C THR A 339 -21.78 23.40 11.34
N TYR A 340 -21.01 22.33 11.46
CA TYR A 340 -21.37 20.99 11.02
C TYR A 340 -21.51 20.05 12.21
N SER A 341 -22.25 18.96 12.01
CA SER A 341 -22.32 17.86 12.95
C SER A 341 -20.94 17.24 13.18
N ASP A 342 -20.78 16.51 14.29
CA ASP A 342 -19.54 15.79 14.59
C ASP A 342 -19.20 14.75 13.53
N GLU A 343 -20.21 14.10 12.95
CA GLU A 343 -20.05 13.12 11.87
C GLU A 343 -19.47 13.79 10.62
N THR A 344 -20.09 14.87 10.12
CA THR A 344 -19.63 15.60 8.94
C THR A 344 -18.24 16.18 9.12
N ARG A 345 -17.96 16.77 10.29
CA ARG A 345 -16.64 17.31 10.58
C ARG A 345 -15.57 16.22 10.56
N LYS A 346 -15.84 15.06 11.19
CA LYS A 346 -14.92 13.91 11.22
C LYS A 346 -14.65 13.34 9.82
N GLU A 347 -15.68 13.25 8.99
CA GLU A 347 -15.52 12.76 7.59
C GLU A 347 -14.69 13.74 6.77
N LEU A 348 -14.93 15.05 6.84
CA LEU A 348 -14.14 16.06 6.13
C LEU A 348 -12.69 16.10 6.62
N GLU A 349 -12.43 15.97 7.93
CA GLU A 349 -11.08 15.88 8.51
C GLU A 349 -10.34 14.63 8.02
N THR A 350 -11.04 13.52 7.86
CA THR A 350 -10.45 12.26 7.36
C THR A 350 -10.09 12.37 5.88
N LEU A 351 -10.96 12.99 5.08
CA LEU A 351 -10.67 13.25 3.67
C LEU A 351 -9.51 14.25 3.49
N ALA A 352 -9.46 15.29 4.33
CA ALA A 352 -8.32 16.22 4.33
C ALA A 352 -7.01 15.50 4.69
N ALA A 353 -7.05 14.56 5.65
CA ALA A 353 -5.91 13.71 5.97
C ALA A 353 -5.50 12.83 4.79
N ALA A 354 -6.46 12.27 4.04
CA ALA A 354 -6.17 11.49 2.84
C ALA A 354 -5.45 12.33 1.77
N ALA A 355 -5.89 13.58 1.54
CA ALA A 355 -5.22 14.49 0.61
C ALA A 355 -3.78 14.81 1.04
N GLU A 356 -3.57 15.04 2.34
CA GLU A 356 -2.25 15.30 2.92
C GLU A 356 -1.31 14.09 2.76
N VAL A 357 -1.75 12.89 3.14
CA VAL A 357 -0.90 11.69 3.09
C VAL A 357 -0.59 11.27 1.66
N LYS A 358 -1.50 11.45 0.71
CA LYS A 358 -1.20 11.22 -0.71
C LYS A 358 -0.11 12.14 -1.23
N LYS A 359 -0.11 13.40 -0.81
CA LYS A 359 0.95 14.35 -1.15
C LYS A 359 2.29 13.97 -0.53
N LEU A 360 2.28 13.36 0.67
CA LEU A 360 3.49 13.00 1.42
C LEU A 360 4.10 11.69 0.94
N TYR A 361 3.28 10.64 0.78
CA TYR A 361 3.71 9.26 0.50
C TYR A 361 3.57 8.86 -0.97
N GLY A 362 3.01 9.74 -1.81
CA GLY A 362 2.83 9.52 -3.24
C GLY A 362 1.42 9.09 -3.63
N PRO A 363 1.11 9.17 -4.94
CA PRO A 363 -0.26 9.01 -5.45
C PRO A 363 -0.85 7.61 -5.24
N VAL A 364 0.01 6.59 -5.13
CA VAL A 364 -0.42 5.19 -4.97
C VAL A 364 -0.63 4.77 -3.51
N SER A 365 -0.32 5.64 -2.55
CA SER A 365 -0.50 5.35 -1.12
C SER A 365 -1.97 5.14 -0.73
N ILE A 366 -2.91 5.81 -1.41
CA ILE A 366 -4.36 5.59 -1.32
C ILE A 366 -4.90 5.62 -2.75
N ARG A 367 -5.62 4.58 -3.17
CA ARG A 367 -6.17 4.48 -4.52
C ARG A 367 -7.68 4.38 -4.55
N ASN A 368 -8.25 3.61 -3.65
CA ASN A 368 -9.64 3.26 -3.63
C ASN A 368 -10.33 3.77 -2.36
N TYR A 369 -11.59 4.17 -2.56
CA TYR A 369 -12.54 4.44 -1.51
C TYR A 369 -13.70 3.45 -1.65
N ILE A 370 -13.69 2.44 -0.80
CA ILE A 370 -14.67 1.36 -0.81
C ILE A 370 -15.94 1.86 -0.12
N ILE A 371 -17.07 1.63 -0.76
CA ILE A 371 -18.39 2.03 -0.27
C ILE A 371 -19.12 0.78 0.18
N SER A 372 -19.17 0.54 1.50
CA SER A 372 -19.93 -0.55 2.06
C SER A 372 -21.43 -0.29 1.86
N ASN A 373 -22.18 -1.36 1.61
CA ASN A 373 -23.61 -1.31 1.41
C ASN A 373 -24.01 -0.39 0.23
N THR A 374 -23.33 -0.51 -0.90
CA THR A 374 -23.68 0.21 -2.13
C THR A 374 -24.96 -0.34 -2.73
N GLN A 375 -25.93 0.53 -2.98
CA GLN A 375 -27.25 0.17 -3.51
C GLN A 375 -27.57 0.89 -4.82
N SER A 376 -26.97 2.08 -5.05
CA SER A 376 -27.37 2.96 -6.13
C SER A 376 -26.18 3.70 -6.74
N VAL A 377 -26.42 4.40 -7.86
CA VAL A 377 -25.43 5.24 -8.56
C VAL A 377 -25.07 6.47 -7.71
N SER A 378 -26.05 7.03 -6.99
CA SER A 378 -25.83 8.19 -6.14
C SER A 378 -24.79 7.92 -5.04
N ASP A 379 -24.73 6.68 -4.49
CA ASP A 379 -23.72 6.31 -3.47
C ASP A 379 -22.27 6.52 -3.97
N LEU A 380 -22.02 6.23 -5.26
CA LEU A 380 -20.69 6.46 -5.85
C LEU A 380 -20.43 7.94 -6.12
N LEU A 381 -21.44 8.67 -6.59
CA LEU A 381 -21.31 10.11 -6.88
C LEU A 381 -21.14 10.94 -5.60
N GLU A 382 -21.76 10.56 -4.50
CA GLU A 382 -21.58 11.17 -3.18
C GLU A 382 -20.11 11.14 -2.75
N VAL A 383 -19.41 10.02 -2.94
CA VAL A 383 -17.98 9.91 -2.63
C VAL A 383 -17.16 10.91 -3.47
N TYR A 384 -17.42 11.04 -4.76
CA TYR A 384 -16.71 12.04 -5.56
C TYR A 384 -17.03 13.48 -5.13
N LEU A 385 -18.27 13.75 -4.69
CA LEU A 385 -18.63 15.05 -4.12
C LEU A 385 -17.79 15.35 -2.87
N LEU A 386 -17.67 14.38 -1.97
CA LEU A 386 -16.85 14.49 -0.78
C LEU A 386 -15.35 14.64 -1.09
N LEU A 387 -14.83 13.90 -2.08
CA LEU A 387 -13.45 14.03 -2.55
C LEU A 387 -13.17 15.40 -3.18
N LYS A 388 -14.19 16.02 -3.80
CA LYS A 388 -14.08 17.38 -4.34
C LYS A 388 -13.83 18.40 -3.26
N GLU A 389 -14.43 18.25 -2.08
CA GLU A 389 -14.27 19.18 -0.95
C GLU A 389 -12.81 19.36 -0.50
N VAL A 390 -11.97 18.37 -0.74
CA VAL A 390 -10.54 18.37 -0.36
C VAL A 390 -9.59 18.37 -1.57
N GLY A 391 -10.12 18.60 -2.78
CA GLY A 391 -9.33 18.70 -4.01
C GLY A 391 -8.81 17.37 -4.57
N LEU A 392 -9.28 16.23 -4.06
CA LEU A 392 -8.96 14.89 -4.58
C LEU A 392 -9.78 14.53 -5.83
N PHE A 393 -10.94 15.15 -6.02
CA PHE A 393 -11.66 15.18 -7.29
C PHE A 393 -11.62 16.61 -7.85
N ARG A 394 -11.29 16.74 -9.12
CA ARG A 394 -11.15 18.03 -9.81
C ARG A 394 -12.09 18.08 -11.03
N PRO A 395 -13.12 18.95 -10.98
CA PRO A 395 -14.04 19.19 -12.09
C PRO A 395 -13.33 19.79 -13.31
N GLY A 396 -13.97 19.65 -14.47
CA GLY A 396 -13.52 20.28 -15.70
C GLY A 396 -13.96 19.53 -16.95
N PRO A 397 -13.55 19.99 -18.16
CA PRO A 397 -13.83 19.26 -19.40
C PRO A 397 -13.20 17.86 -19.45
N GLY A 398 -12.10 17.65 -18.71
CA GLY A 398 -11.49 16.36 -18.44
C GLY A 398 -11.36 16.23 -16.93
N PRO A 399 -12.39 15.75 -16.23
CA PRO A 399 -12.35 15.61 -14.78
C PRO A 399 -11.29 14.60 -14.38
N THR A 400 -10.68 14.80 -13.22
CA THR A 400 -9.66 13.90 -12.67
C THR A 400 -9.96 13.57 -11.23
N THR A 401 -9.59 12.37 -10.80
CA THR A 401 -9.65 11.96 -9.40
C THR A 401 -8.33 11.30 -8.99
N ASP A 402 -7.94 11.52 -7.74
CA ASP A 402 -6.78 10.87 -7.15
C ASP A 402 -7.17 9.58 -6.39
N ILE A 403 -8.47 9.41 -6.08
CA ILE A 403 -9.03 8.24 -5.41
C ILE A 403 -10.30 7.85 -6.17
N PHE A 404 -10.43 6.56 -6.50
CA PHE A 404 -11.60 6.04 -7.18
C PHE A 404 -12.62 5.49 -6.18
N ALA A 405 -13.90 5.78 -6.42
CA ALA A 405 -15.00 5.17 -5.70
C ALA A 405 -15.13 3.70 -6.14
N GLU A 406 -15.12 2.79 -5.18
CA GLU A 406 -15.23 1.35 -5.40
C GLU A 406 -16.49 0.83 -4.69
N PRO A 407 -17.54 0.43 -5.43
CA PRO A 407 -18.75 -0.07 -4.82
C PRO A 407 -18.52 -1.48 -4.25
N LEU A 408 -19.05 -1.74 -3.05
CA LEU A 408 -19.15 -3.06 -2.46
C LEU A 408 -20.63 -3.47 -2.40
N PHE A 409 -20.99 -4.50 -3.17
CA PHE A 409 -22.32 -5.11 -3.15
C PHE A 409 -22.33 -6.28 -2.18
N GLU A 410 -23.10 -6.16 -1.09
CA GLU A 410 -23.02 -7.06 0.08
C GLU A 410 -24.23 -7.96 0.28
N THR A 411 -25.43 -7.48 -0.03
CA THR A 411 -26.64 -8.29 0.10
C THR A 411 -26.97 -9.03 -1.19
N ILE A 412 -27.83 -10.05 -1.11
CA ILE A 412 -28.34 -10.76 -2.31
C ILE A 412 -29.08 -9.79 -3.25
N GLY A 413 -29.80 -8.82 -2.65
CA GLY A 413 -30.48 -7.76 -3.41
C GLY A 413 -29.50 -6.89 -4.18
N ASP A 414 -28.44 -6.43 -3.52
CA ASP A 414 -27.41 -5.58 -4.12
C ASP A 414 -26.65 -6.32 -5.23
N LEU A 415 -26.31 -7.59 -5.03
CA LEU A 415 -25.67 -8.43 -6.06
C LEU A 415 -26.51 -8.56 -7.31
N ARG A 416 -27.83 -8.70 -7.17
CA ARG A 416 -28.75 -8.76 -8.30
C ARG A 416 -28.89 -7.44 -9.04
N ALA A 417 -28.82 -6.33 -8.32
CA ALA A 417 -28.88 -4.97 -8.86
C ALA A 417 -27.53 -4.49 -9.44
N ALA A 418 -26.42 -5.09 -9.04
CA ALA A 418 -25.08 -4.64 -9.38
C ALA A 418 -24.84 -4.43 -10.89
N PRO A 419 -25.24 -5.34 -11.81
CA PRO A 419 -25.03 -5.14 -13.24
C PRO A 419 -25.75 -3.89 -13.79
N GLU A 420 -26.98 -3.63 -13.35
CA GLU A 420 -27.78 -2.49 -13.78
C GLU A 420 -27.23 -1.18 -13.18
N THR A 421 -26.89 -1.17 -11.89
CA THR A 421 -26.27 -0.04 -11.21
C THR A 421 -24.95 0.34 -11.89
N MET A 422 -24.09 -0.64 -12.16
CA MET A 422 -22.79 -0.38 -12.82
C MET A 422 -22.96 0.07 -14.28
N ALA A 423 -23.92 -0.50 -15.03
CA ALA A 423 -24.22 -0.06 -16.39
C ALA A 423 -24.68 1.40 -16.41
N SER A 424 -25.57 1.79 -15.49
CA SER A 424 -26.03 3.16 -15.32
C SER A 424 -24.92 4.10 -14.94
N TYR A 425 -24.11 3.75 -13.93
CA TYR A 425 -22.94 4.53 -13.49
C TYR A 425 -21.94 4.75 -14.63
N LEU A 426 -21.51 3.69 -15.31
CA LEU A 426 -20.53 3.77 -16.40
C LEU A 426 -21.09 4.47 -17.66
N SER A 427 -22.41 4.59 -17.78
CA SER A 427 -23.05 5.34 -18.88
C SER A 427 -22.96 6.85 -18.71
N LEU A 428 -22.76 7.36 -17.47
CA LEU A 428 -22.71 8.79 -17.19
C LEU A 428 -21.57 9.48 -17.95
N PRO A 429 -21.82 10.59 -18.67
CA PRO A 429 -20.76 11.32 -19.40
C PRO A 429 -19.61 11.73 -18.51
N LEU A 430 -19.87 12.15 -17.27
CA LEU A 430 -18.88 12.50 -16.27
C LEU A 430 -17.93 11.33 -15.99
N ILE A 431 -18.48 10.14 -15.76
CA ILE A 431 -17.71 8.93 -15.43
C ILE A 431 -16.93 8.43 -16.64
N ARG A 432 -17.50 8.48 -17.82
CA ARG A 432 -16.78 8.18 -19.08
C ARG A 432 -15.58 9.11 -19.29
N ALA A 433 -15.76 10.39 -19.01
CA ALA A 433 -14.68 11.36 -19.12
C ALA A 433 -13.60 11.13 -18.05
N LEU A 434 -14.00 10.73 -16.83
CA LEU A 434 -13.10 10.44 -15.71
C LEU A 434 -12.20 9.23 -16.00
N HIS A 435 -12.78 8.15 -16.53
CA HIS A 435 -12.05 6.91 -16.83
C HIS A 435 -11.27 6.96 -18.15
N GLY A 436 -11.65 7.79 -19.10
CA GLY A 436 -11.04 7.82 -20.43
C GLY A 436 -11.30 6.53 -21.24
N LYS A 437 -10.49 6.31 -22.30
CA LYS A 437 -10.67 5.18 -23.20
C LYS A 437 -10.20 3.84 -22.65
N ASP A 438 -9.18 3.88 -21.79
CA ASP A 438 -8.55 2.69 -21.17
C ASP A 438 -8.88 2.58 -19.69
N GLY A 439 -9.99 3.18 -19.29
CA GLY A 439 -10.42 3.29 -17.90
C GLY A 439 -10.64 1.93 -17.24
N PHE A 440 -10.28 1.87 -15.96
CA PHE A 440 -10.40 0.70 -15.11
C PHE A 440 -11.29 1.07 -13.91
N GLN A 441 -12.29 0.23 -13.64
CA GLN A 441 -13.17 0.36 -12.49
C GLN A 441 -13.09 -0.93 -11.67
N GLU A 442 -12.73 -0.80 -10.40
CA GLU A 442 -12.81 -1.90 -9.43
C GLU A 442 -14.23 -1.97 -8.87
N VAL A 443 -14.70 -3.19 -8.69
CA VAL A 443 -16.00 -3.50 -8.08
C VAL A 443 -15.77 -4.61 -7.08
N MET A 444 -16.24 -4.42 -5.87
CA MET A 444 -16.16 -5.42 -4.82
C MET A 444 -17.49 -6.13 -4.64
N ILE A 445 -17.44 -7.45 -4.53
CA ILE A 445 -18.60 -8.29 -4.24
C ILE A 445 -18.40 -9.01 -2.91
N GLY A 446 -19.35 -8.82 -1.99
CA GLY A 446 -19.24 -9.29 -0.61
C GLY A 446 -19.56 -10.77 -0.46
N TYR A 447 -18.53 -11.61 -0.32
CA TYR A 447 -18.70 -13.05 -0.13
C TYR A 447 -19.28 -13.41 1.24
N SER A 448 -18.69 -12.93 2.33
CA SER A 448 -19.11 -13.29 3.68
C SER A 448 -20.45 -12.67 4.07
N ASP A 449 -20.71 -11.44 3.64
CA ASP A 449 -21.91 -10.71 3.99
C ASP A 449 -23.12 -11.24 3.22
N SER A 450 -22.97 -11.53 1.93
CA SER A 450 -24.02 -12.20 1.15
C SER A 450 -24.32 -13.63 1.64
N ASN A 451 -23.31 -14.33 2.21
CA ASN A 451 -23.55 -15.62 2.85
C ASN A 451 -24.43 -15.50 4.11
N LYS A 452 -24.24 -14.44 4.89
CA LYS A 452 -25.09 -14.16 6.07
C LYS A 452 -26.52 -13.78 5.66
N ASP A 453 -26.67 -13.03 4.56
CA ASP A 453 -27.96 -12.55 4.05
C ASP A 453 -28.77 -13.67 3.39
N GLY A 454 -28.18 -14.42 2.43
CA GLY A 454 -28.90 -15.36 1.59
C GLY A 454 -28.51 -16.83 1.69
N SER A 455 -27.67 -17.20 2.67
CA SER A 455 -27.04 -18.51 2.80
C SER A 455 -26.03 -18.84 1.69
N TYR A 456 -25.21 -19.87 1.93
CA TYR A 456 -24.06 -20.25 1.09
C TYR A 456 -24.42 -20.49 -0.40
N LEU A 457 -25.45 -21.28 -0.69
CA LEU A 457 -25.78 -21.63 -2.07
C LEU A 457 -26.30 -20.43 -2.87
N THR A 458 -27.19 -19.63 -2.26
CA THR A 458 -27.75 -18.44 -2.89
C THR A 458 -26.65 -17.41 -3.12
N SER A 459 -25.80 -17.19 -2.13
CA SER A 459 -24.69 -16.25 -2.23
C SER A 459 -23.73 -16.60 -3.37
N ILE A 460 -23.21 -17.85 -3.42
CA ILE A 460 -22.31 -18.27 -4.51
C ILE A 460 -22.97 -18.11 -5.89
N TRP A 461 -24.24 -18.45 -6.00
CA TRP A 461 -24.97 -18.32 -7.24
C TRP A 461 -25.11 -16.86 -7.71
N GLU A 462 -25.48 -15.97 -6.81
CA GLU A 462 -25.63 -14.54 -7.14
C GLU A 462 -24.27 -13.84 -7.33
N LEU A 463 -23.23 -14.20 -6.56
CA LEU A 463 -21.86 -13.72 -6.77
C LEU A 463 -21.31 -14.08 -8.14
N GLN A 464 -21.66 -15.27 -8.67
CA GLN A 464 -21.21 -15.69 -10.00
C GLN A 464 -21.95 -14.98 -11.12
N LYS A 465 -23.18 -14.50 -10.87
CA LYS A 465 -23.96 -13.75 -11.86
C LYS A 465 -23.60 -12.26 -11.88
N ALA A 466 -23.35 -11.68 -10.71
CA ALA A 466 -22.95 -10.29 -10.57
C ALA A 466 -21.57 -10.04 -11.19
#